data_e01490b1c71cfc461bb856a9bbfe9c50
#
_entry.id   e01490b1c71cfc461bb856a9bbfe9c50
#
_cell.length_a   1.000
_cell.length_b   1.000
_cell.length_c   1.000
_cell.angle_alpha   90.00
_cell.angle_beta   90.00
_cell.angle_gamma   90.00
#
_symmetry.space_group_name_H-M   'P 1'
#
loop_
_entity.id
_entity.type
_entity.pdbx_description
1 polymer ?
#
loop_
_entity_poly.entity_id
_entity_poly.type
_entity_poly.pdbx_seq_one_letter_code
_entity_poly.pdbx_strand_id
1 'polypeptide(L)' 'MHEKCWACERRIDFSNRNPFYRCFCEDCAKTLDAEYKMAAFEAFRVGVTRDAFHARWAKAAD' A
#
# COMPACT_ATOMS: atom_id res chain seq x y z
N MET A 1 -8.49 14.69 6.34
CA MET A 1 -8.01 13.87 5.23
C MET A 1 -7.84 12.43 5.67
N HIS A 2 -8.37 11.50 4.94
CA HIS A 2 -8.20 10.09 5.25
C HIS A 2 -7.68 9.38 4.01
N GLU A 3 -6.85 8.39 4.22
CA GLU A 3 -6.29 7.61 3.15
C GLU A 3 -6.95 6.25 3.11
N LYS A 4 -6.96 5.65 1.92
CA LYS A 4 -7.52 4.33 1.71
C LYS A 4 -6.40 3.32 1.52
N CYS A 5 -6.67 2.09 1.96
CA CYS A 5 -5.74 0.99 1.75
C CYS A 5 -5.53 0.75 0.26
N TRP A 6 -4.27 0.60 -0.15
CA TRP A 6 -3.95 0.39 -1.56
C TRP A 6 -4.43 -0.96 -2.09
N ALA A 7 -4.66 -1.93 -1.20
CA ALA A 7 -5.08 -3.26 -1.61
C ALA A 7 -6.59 -3.45 -1.57
N CYS A 8 -7.24 -3.05 -0.47
CA CYS A 8 -8.66 -3.31 -0.27
C CYS A 8 -9.53 -2.07 -0.25
N GLU A 9 -8.92 -0.89 -0.32
CA GLU A 9 -9.59 0.42 -0.34
C GLU A 9 -10.35 0.75 0.94
N ARG A 10 -10.09 0.03 2.04
CA ARG A 10 -10.64 0.39 3.32
C ARG A 10 -10.00 1.66 3.86
N ARG A 11 -10.78 2.38 4.67
CA ARG A 11 -10.27 3.55 5.34
C ARG A 11 -9.20 3.14 6.36
N ILE A 12 -8.08 3.86 6.37
CA ILE A 12 -6.96 3.56 7.25
C ILE A 12 -7.07 4.40 8.51
N ASP A 13 -6.85 3.76 9.67
CA ASP A 13 -6.81 4.42 10.95
C ASP A 13 -5.37 4.87 11.23
N PHE A 14 -5.19 6.18 11.41
CA PHE A 14 -3.87 6.76 11.64
C PHE A 14 -3.41 6.70 13.09
N SER A 15 -4.18 6.10 13.97
CA SER A 15 -3.76 5.93 15.36
C SER A 15 -2.55 5.00 15.47
N ASN A 16 -2.32 4.18 14.47
CA ASN A 16 -1.22 3.22 14.43
C ASN A 16 0.04 3.88 13.87
N ARG A 17 1.19 3.60 14.50
CA ARG A 17 2.47 4.21 14.13
C ARG A 17 3.27 3.40 13.12
N ASN A 18 2.79 2.24 12.72
CA ASN A 18 3.48 1.42 11.74
C ASN A 18 3.46 2.12 10.38
N PRO A 19 4.61 2.35 9.73
CA PRO A 19 4.66 3.08 8.47
C PRO A 19 3.87 2.39 7.35
N PHE A 20 3.74 1.07 7.37
CA PHE A 20 2.96 0.37 6.36
C PHE A 20 1.47 0.71 6.45
N TYR A 21 1.00 1.16 7.59
CA TYR A 21 -0.40 1.51 7.78
C TYR A 21 -0.75 2.88 7.18
N ARG A 22 0.19 3.50 6.51
CA ARG A 22 -0.10 4.71 5.75
C ARG A 22 -0.69 4.41 4.38
N CYS A 23 -0.35 3.27 3.81
CA CYS A 23 -0.88 2.84 2.52
C CYS A 23 -1.65 1.52 2.60
N PHE A 24 -1.60 0.82 3.72
CA PHE A 24 -2.31 -0.43 3.92
C PHE A 24 -3.04 -0.42 5.25
N CYS A 25 -4.24 -1.03 5.29
CA CYS A 25 -4.92 -1.26 6.55
C CYS A 25 -4.19 -2.36 7.33
N GLU A 26 -4.54 -2.49 8.61
CA GLU A 26 -3.86 -3.44 9.48
C GLU A 26 -3.92 -4.87 8.93
N ASP A 27 -5.09 -5.29 8.44
CA ASP A 27 -5.24 -6.65 7.92
C ASP A 27 -4.37 -6.88 6.69
N CYS A 28 -4.37 -5.95 5.75
CA CYS A 28 -3.54 -6.07 4.55
C CYS A 28 -2.06 -6.04 4.90
N ALA A 29 -1.66 -5.18 5.83
CA ALA A 29 -0.27 -5.11 6.25
C ALA A 29 0.22 -6.43 6.84
N LYS A 30 -0.68 -7.22 7.41
CA LYS A 30 -0.33 -8.52 7.99
C LYS A 30 -0.36 -9.65 6.98
N THR A 31 -1.24 -9.58 5.97
CA THR A 31 -1.49 -10.70 5.07
C THR A 31 -0.78 -10.59 3.73
N LEU A 32 -0.41 -9.38 3.32
CA LEU A 32 0.28 -9.19 2.04
C LEU A 32 1.73 -9.63 2.13
N ASP A 33 2.28 -10.03 0.98
CA ASP A 33 3.68 -10.39 0.89
C ASP A 33 4.57 -9.19 1.22
N ALA A 34 5.70 -9.45 1.90
CA ALA A 34 6.63 -8.39 2.27
C ALA A 34 7.16 -7.66 1.04
N GLU A 35 7.44 -8.39 -0.03
CA GLU A 35 7.94 -7.80 -1.27
C GLU A 35 6.95 -6.79 -1.84
N TYR A 36 5.68 -7.17 -1.92
CA TYR A 36 4.64 -6.29 -2.40
C TYR A 36 4.47 -5.06 -1.50
N LYS A 37 4.44 -5.28 -0.20
CA LYS A 37 4.25 -4.18 0.76
C LYS A 37 5.39 -3.17 0.67
N MET A 38 6.60 -3.63 0.58
CA MET A 38 7.75 -2.74 0.53
C MET A 38 7.77 -1.95 -0.79
N ALA A 39 7.46 -2.60 -1.90
CA ALA A 39 7.40 -1.92 -3.19
C ALA A 39 6.29 -0.86 -3.21
N ALA A 40 5.12 -1.20 -2.68
CA ALA A 40 4.00 -0.26 -2.62
C ALA A 40 4.29 0.90 -1.68
N PHE A 41 4.90 0.62 -0.54
CA PHE A 41 5.27 1.67 0.41
C PHE A 41 6.27 2.64 -0.21
N GLU A 42 7.25 2.12 -0.91
CA GLU A 42 8.25 2.97 -1.59
C GLU A 42 7.57 3.85 -2.64
N ALA A 43 6.68 3.27 -3.44
CA ALA A 43 5.92 4.03 -4.44
C ALA A 43 5.07 5.12 -3.79
N PHE A 44 4.40 4.78 -2.70
CA PHE A 44 3.61 5.73 -1.93
C PHE A 44 4.47 6.89 -1.42
N ARG A 45 5.65 6.56 -0.93
CA ARG A 45 6.56 7.55 -0.34
C ARG A 45 7.06 8.54 -1.38
N VAL A 46 7.34 8.07 -2.59
CA VAL A 46 7.86 8.95 -3.66
C VAL A 46 6.75 9.62 -4.48
N GLY A 47 5.50 9.38 -4.14
CA GLY A 47 4.38 10.06 -4.77
C GLY A 47 3.76 9.36 -5.98
N VAL A 48 4.11 8.11 -6.23
CA VAL A 48 3.48 7.32 -7.28
C VAL A 48 2.06 6.96 -6.87
N THR A 49 1.11 7.08 -7.79
CA THR A 49 -0.27 6.72 -7.49
C THR A 49 -0.47 5.22 -7.41
N ARG A 50 -1.53 4.81 -6.71
CA ARG A 50 -1.88 3.40 -6.62
C ARG A 50 -2.07 2.76 -7.99
N ASP A 51 -2.80 3.44 -8.87
CA ASP A 51 -3.07 2.91 -10.20
C ASP A 51 -1.79 2.72 -11.01
N ALA A 52 -0.90 3.70 -10.96
CA ALA A 52 0.38 3.62 -11.65
C ALA A 52 1.24 2.49 -11.10
N PHE A 53 1.27 2.35 -9.77
CA PHE A 53 2.01 1.27 -9.14
C PHE A 53 1.47 -0.10 -9.55
N HIS A 54 0.15 -0.27 -9.51
CA HIS A 54 -0.45 -1.56 -9.83
C HIS A 54 -0.25 -1.94 -11.29
N ALA A 55 -0.28 -0.95 -12.20
CA ALA A 55 -0.01 -1.20 -13.61
C ALA A 55 1.41 -1.73 -13.81
N ARG A 56 2.37 -1.12 -13.14
CA ARG A 56 3.77 -1.55 -13.21
C ARG A 56 3.98 -2.91 -12.54
N TRP A 57 3.34 -3.12 -11.42
CA TRP A 57 3.47 -4.38 -10.68
C TRP A 57 2.92 -5.55 -11.48
N ALA A 58 1.77 -5.37 -12.11
CA ALA A 58 1.16 -6.41 -12.94
C ALA A 58 2.07 -6.77 -14.12
N LYS A 59 2.70 -5.76 -14.75
CA LYS A 59 3.64 -6.00 -15.84
C LYS A 59 4.87 -6.78 -15.36
N ALA A 60 5.38 -6.42 -14.20
CA ALA A 60 6.57 -7.07 -13.66
C ALA A 60 6.31 -8.52 -13.26
N ALA A 61 5.05 -8.85 -12.96
CA ALA A 61 4.68 -10.19 -12.53
C ALA A 61 4.54 -11.18 -13.69
N ASP A 62 4.54 -10.70 -14.91
CA ASP A 62 4.43 -11.56 -16.09
C ASP A 62 5.79 -12.15 -16.47
#